data_30769ae83c56c4f2e9e669f8432576e2
#
_entry.id   30769ae83c56c4f2e9e669f8432576e2
#
_cell.length_a   1.000
_cell.length_b   1.000
_cell.length_c   1.000
_cell.angle_alpha   90.00
_cell.angle_beta   90.00
_cell.angle_gamma   90.00
#
_symmetry.space_group_name_H-M   'P 1'
#
loop_
_entity.id
_entity.type
_entity.pdbx_description
1 polymer ?
#
loop_
_entity_poly.entity_id
_entity_poly.type
_entity_poly.pdbx_seq_one_letter_code
_entity_poly.pdbx_strand_id
1 'polypeptide(L)'
;MKKSLVLILALLVTFSAALTCAFAAEYTKFSSKFKKSFQDCDPYEETTTSEFEGETFTSSRKIIGWRNGFCRYQEVVSSSKDKYQLNCNFTNVQVDELYNAMKDRSKEPEKHELEIFREHKDPKTGNVKYIVAGTRTIKGNRAYIVWAKYQNNPYFCKPQKF
;
A
#
# COMPACT_ATOMS: atom_id res chain seq x y z
N MET A 1 32.08 -42.42 -51.13
CA MET A 1 31.74 -41.09 -50.58
C MET A 1 30.27 -41.13 -50.13
N LYS A 2 30.01 -41.40 -48.87
CA LYS A 2 28.65 -41.35 -48.28
C LYS A 2 28.69 -40.38 -47.12
N LYS A 3 28.02 -39.26 -47.28
CA LYS A 3 27.90 -38.22 -46.26
C LYS A 3 26.82 -38.70 -45.26
N SER A 4 27.23 -39.08 -44.08
CA SER A 4 26.30 -39.30 -42.96
C SER A 4 25.83 -37.95 -42.45
N LEU A 5 24.55 -37.71 -42.69
CA LEU A 5 23.81 -36.58 -42.11
C LEU A 5 23.41 -36.95 -40.68
N VAL A 6 24.18 -36.49 -39.71
CA VAL A 6 23.81 -36.59 -38.30
C VAL A 6 22.75 -35.57 -38.00
N LEU A 7 21.52 -36.04 -37.87
CA LEU A 7 20.40 -35.22 -37.47
C LEU A 7 20.52 -34.97 -35.95
N ILE A 8 21.09 -33.83 -35.58
CA ILE A 8 21.07 -33.37 -34.21
C ILE A 8 19.65 -32.81 -33.94
N LEU A 9 18.84 -33.69 -33.36
CA LEU A 9 17.54 -33.27 -32.82
C LEU A 9 17.79 -32.44 -31.56
N ALA A 10 17.93 -31.14 -31.74
CA ALA A 10 17.98 -30.23 -30.63
C ALA A 10 16.60 -30.19 -29.96
N LEU A 11 16.47 -30.97 -28.90
CA LEU A 11 15.36 -30.83 -27.95
C LEU A 11 15.43 -29.41 -27.36
N LEU A 12 14.74 -28.46 -27.97
CA LEU A 12 14.36 -27.21 -27.35
C LEU A 12 13.35 -27.52 -26.27
N VAL A 13 13.87 -27.92 -25.12
CA VAL A 13 13.11 -27.85 -23.88
C VAL A 13 12.92 -26.35 -23.60
N THR A 14 11.83 -25.81 -24.15
CA THR A 14 11.34 -24.51 -23.70
C THR A 14 10.94 -24.66 -22.24
N PHE A 15 11.90 -24.39 -21.38
CA PHE A 15 11.68 -24.18 -19.96
C PHE A 15 10.86 -22.90 -19.85
N SER A 16 9.54 -23.06 -20.04
CA SER A 16 8.57 -22.04 -19.66
C SER A 16 8.62 -21.97 -18.14
N ALA A 17 9.65 -21.29 -17.64
CA ALA A 17 9.63 -20.75 -16.30
C ALA A 17 8.45 -19.78 -16.27
N ALA A 18 7.27 -20.32 -15.92
CA ALA A 18 6.21 -19.47 -15.42
C ALA A 18 6.84 -18.71 -14.26
N LEU A 19 7.29 -17.48 -14.54
CA LEU A 19 7.57 -16.50 -13.51
C LEU A 19 6.23 -16.29 -12.80
N THR A 20 5.91 -17.17 -11.88
CA THR A 20 5.01 -16.83 -10.80
C THR A 20 5.73 -15.72 -10.05
N CYS A 21 5.42 -14.48 -10.40
CA CYS A 21 5.71 -13.36 -9.53
C CYS A 21 4.99 -13.68 -8.21
N ALA A 22 5.68 -14.43 -7.36
CA ALA A 22 5.27 -14.59 -5.99
C ALA A 22 5.40 -13.18 -5.39
N PHE A 23 4.29 -12.44 -5.37
CA PHE A 23 4.24 -11.16 -4.68
C PHE A 23 4.71 -11.42 -3.26
N ALA A 24 5.88 -10.87 -2.92
CA ALA A 24 6.38 -10.93 -1.57
C ALA A 24 5.31 -10.36 -0.63
N ALA A 25 5.11 -11.04 0.50
CA ALA A 25 4.14 -10.53 1.48
C ALA A 25 4.72 -9.28 2.14
N GLU A 26 3.95 -8.21 2.16
CA GLU A 26 4.35 -6.96 2.78
C GLU A 26 3.88 -6.91 4.25
N TYR A 27 4.75 -6.38 5.11
CA TYR A 27 4.50 -6.30 6.54
C TYR A 27 4.67 -4.88 7.03
N THR A 28 3.57 -4.26 7.45
CA THR A 28 3.62 -2.96 8.11
C THR A 28 3.69 -3.15 9.62
N LYS A 29 4.60 -2.42 10.23
CA LYS A 29 4.78 -2.39 11.70
C LYS A 29 4.56 -0.97 12.20
N PHE A 30 3.98 -0.88 13.37
CA PHE A 30 3.75 0.35 14.10
C PHE A 30 4.31 0.24 15.50
N SER A 31 4.90 1.32 16.01
CA SER A 31 5.38 1.35 17.39
C SER A 31 4.22 1.22 18.39
N SER A 32 4.51 0.77 19.59
CA SER A 32 3.48 0.68 20.64
C SER A 32 2.93 2.06 21.02
N LYS A 33 3.78 3.09 20.94
CA LYS A 33 3.37 4.48 21.17
C LYS A 33 2.42 4.97 20.08
N PHE A 34 2.77 4.76 18.81
CA PHE A 34 1.90 5.11 17.70
C PHE A 34 0.52 4.46 17.84
N LYS A 35 0.47 3.14 18.07
CA LYS A 35 -0.79 2.40 18.25
C LYS A 35 -1.65 2.98 19.35
N LYS A 36 -1.05 3.28 20.52
CA LYS A 36 -1.77 3.88 21.64
C LYS A 36 -2.31 5.27 21.31
N SER A 37 -1.49 6.14 20.72
CA SER A 37 -1.93 7.48 20.32
C SER A 37 -2.98 7.43 19.22
N PHE A 38 -2.87 6.47 18.28
CA PHE A 38 -3.84 6.32 17.20
C PHE A 38 -5.21 5.88 17.70
N GLN A 39 -5.28 5.04 18.72
CA GLN A 39 -6.53 4.59 19.34
C GLN A 39 -7.39 5.76 19.80
N ASP A 40 -6.78 6.75 20.44
CA ASP A 40 -7.47 7.91 20.99
C ASP A 40 -7.40 9.11 20.02
N CYS A 41 -6.69 8.95 18.90
CA CYS A 41 -6.35 10.01 17.95
C CYS A 41 -5.61 11.17 18.62
N ASP A 42 -4.74 10.87 19.54
CA ASP A 42 -3.87 11.84 20.20
C ASP A 42 -2.71 12.25 19.28
N PRO A 43 -2.31 13.53 19.29
CA PRO A 43 -1.20 14.00 18.48
C PRO A 43 0.10 13.22 18.77
N TYR A 44 0.66 12.63 17.71
CA TYR A 44 1.91 11.87 17.80
C TYR A 44 2.58 11.82 16.42
N GLU A 45 3.90 11.75 16.42
CA GLU A 45 4.69 11.61 15.20
C GLU A 45 5.76 10.54 15.37
N GLU A 46 5.95 9.72 14.37
CA GLU A 46 7.08 8.77 14.28
C GLU A 46 7.65 8.74 12.87
N THR A 47 8.95 8.46 12.78
CA THR A 47 9.64 8.26 11.51
C THR A 47 10.19 6.85 11.47
N THR A 48 9.97 6.16 10.37
CA THR A 48 10.47 4.81 10.10
C THR A 48 11.24 4.80 8.79
N THR A 49 12.26 3.96 8.73
CA THR A 49 13.04 3.74 7.50
C THR A 49 12.89 2.29 7.09
N SER A 50 12.74 2.04 5.81
CA SER A 50 12.70 0.72 5.21
C SER A 50 13.52 0.70 3.93
N GLU A 51 14.02 -0.49 3.57
CA GLU A 51 14.72 -0.71 2.31
C GLU A 51 13.87 -1.62 1.42
N PHE A 52 13.74 -1.25 0.16
CA PHE A 52 13.06 -2.05 -0.84
C PHE A 52 13.80 -1.93 -2.17
N GLU A 53 14.17 -3.05 -2.76
CA GLU A 53 14.93 -3.14 -4.04
C GLU A 53 16.21 -2.26 -4.06
N GLY A 54 16.89 -2.16 -2.91
CA GLY A 54 18.13 -1.36 -2.79
C GLY A 54 17.89 0.15 -2.66
N GLU A 55 16.64 0.58 -2.58
CA GLU A 55 16.28 1.97 -2.32
C GLU A 55 15.79 2.14 -0.87
N THR A 56 16.25 3.19 -0.22
CA THR A 56 15.83 3.54 1.14
C THR A 56 14.63 4.46 1.11
N PHE A 57 13.57 4.06 1.81
CA PHE A 57 12.35 4.84 1.99
C PHE A 57 12.24 5.31 3.44
N THR A 58 11.99 6.58 3.62
CA THR A 58 11.68 7.17 4.92
C THR A 58 10.20 7.53 4.96
N SER A 59 9.48 7.02 5.95
CA SER A 59 8.07 7.34 6.19
C SER A 59 7.95 8.09 7.52
N SER A 60 7.46 9.33 7.47
CA SER A 60 7.08 10.11 8.63
C SER A 60 5.56 10.07 8.76
N ARG A 61 5.07 9.52 9.87
CA ARG A 61 3.65 9.33 10.19
C ARG A 61 3.25 10.26 11.30
N LYS A 62 2.21 11.05 11.08
CA LYS A 62 1.75 12.06 12.03
C LYS A 62 0.25 11.95 12.28
N ILE A 63 -0.11 11.73 13.53
CA ILE A 63 -1.47 11.87 14.03
C ILE A 63 -1.63 13.34 14.44
N ILE A 64 -2.57 14.04 13.81
CA ILE A 64 -2.79 15.48 14.06
C ILE A 64 -3.82 15.67 15.18
N GLY A 65 -4.69 14.68 15.38
CA GLY A 65 -5.77 14.71 16.35
C GLY A 65 -7.15 14.90 15.73
N TRP A 66 -8.17 14.87 16.58
CA TRP A 66 -9.55 15.08 16.17
C TRP A 66 -9.81 16.50 15.68
N ARG A 67 -10.42 16.63 14.49
CA ARG A 67 -10.84 17.90 13.90
C ARG A 67 -12.13 17.68 13.10
N ASN A 68 -13.19 18.43 13.45
CA ASN A 68 -14.49 18.35 12.75
C ASN A 68 -15.06 16.93 12.66
N GLY A 69 -14.93 16.12 13.72
CA GLY A 69 -15.44 14.75 13.77
C GLY A 69 -14.57 13.70 13.06
N PHE A 70 -13.38 14.08 12.59
CA PHE A 70 -12.43 13.16 11.96
C PHE A 70 -11.08 13.17 12.68
N CYS A 71 -10.51 12.00 12.84
CA CYS A 71 -9.11 11.83 13.20
C CYS A 71 -8.25 12.15 11.99
N ARG A 72 -7.47 13.23 12.07
CA ARG A 72 -6.58 13.64 10.99
C ARG A 72 -5.24 12.97 11.10
N TYR A 73 -4.84 12.37 10.01
CA TYR A 73 -3.57 11.68 9.88
C TYR A 73 -2.84 12.15 8.62
N GLN A 74 -1.53 12.24 8.72
CA GLN A 74 -0.65 12.56 7.60
C GLN A 74 0.49 11.57 7.55
N GLU A 75 0.84 11.13 6.36
CA GLU A 75 2.05 10.36 6.11
C GLU A 75 2.85 11.00 4.98
N VAL A 76 4.14 11.17 5.21
CA VAL A 76 5.08 11.64 4.19
C VAL A 76 6.06 10.51 3.91
N VAL A 77 6.08 10.02 2.69
CA VAL A 77 7.05 9.03 2.25
C VAL A 77 8.02 9.69 1.28
N SER A 78 9.30 9.50 1.54
CA SER A 78 10.37 10.01 0.69
C SER A 78 11.38 8.93 0.37
N SER A 79 11.87 8.94 -0.85
CA SER A 79 13.01 8.19 -1.32
C SER A 79 14.06 9.14 -1.90
N SER A 80 15.11 8.61 -2.50
CA SER A 80 16.10 9.41 -3.21
C SER A 80 15.53 10.14 -4.44
N LYS A 81 14.41 9.67 -5.00
CA LYS A 81 13.84 10.13 -6.27
C LYS A 81 12.53 10.88 -6.10
N ASP A 82 11.71 10.41 -5.17
CA ASP A 82 10.33 10.86 -5.06
C ASP A 82 9.97 11.19 -3.61
N LYS A 83 9.06 12.15 -3.47
CA LYS A 83 8.42 12.47 -2.21
C LYS A 83 6.93 12.65 -2.43
N TYR A 84 6.13 12.02 -1.62
CA TYR A 84 4.69 12.21 -1.62
C TYR A 84 4.14 12.30 -0.21
N GLN A 85 3.03 12.97 -0.08
CA GLN A 85 2.30 13.11 1.16
C GLN A 85 0.90 12.54 1.00
N LEU A 86 0.44 11.88 2.03
CA LEU A 86 -0.91 11.37 2.14
C LEU A 86 -1.60 12.06 3.31
N ASN A 87 -2.77 12.65 3.08
CA ASN A 87 -3.58 13.29 4.10
C ASN A 87 -4.89 12.53 4.25
N CYS A 88 -5.11 11.94 5.43
CA CYS A 88 -6.28 11.11 5.71
C CYS A 88 -7.19 11.73 6.76
N ASN A 89 -8.49 11.45 6.61
CA ASN A 89 -9.52 11.81 7.58
C ASN A 89 -10.30 10.53 7.93
N PHE A 90 -10.11 10.03 9.14
CA PHE A 90 -10.73 8.80 9.59
C PHE A 90 -11.88 9.11 10.56
N THR A 91 -13.00 8.44 10.37
CA THR A 91 -14.08 8.41 11.36
C THR A 91 -13.68 7.55 12.57
N ASN A 92 -14.43 7.62 13.66
CA ASN A 92 -14.18 6.78 14.83
C ASN A 92 -14.18 5.28 14.51
N VAL A 93 -15.13 4.83 13.70
CA VAL A 93 -15.22 3.42 13.27
C VAL A 93 -13.97 2.98 12.49
N GLN A 94 -13.44 3.86 11.64
CA GLN A 94 -12.23 3.59 10.87
C GLN A 94 -10.97 3.59 11.75
N VAL A 95 -10.91 4.47 12.74
CA VAL A 95 -9.83 4.45 13.74
C VAL A 95 -9.83 3.12 14.49
N ASP A 96 -11.00 2.64 14.92
CA ASP A 96 -11.12 1.35 15.61
C ASP A 96 -10.72 0.17 14.71
N GLU A 97 -11.14 0.16 13.44
CA GLU A 97 -10.75 -0.90 12.49
C GLU A 97 -9.23 -0.92 12.27
N LEU A 98 -8.64 0.24 12.01
CA LEU A 98 -7.19 0.39 11.82
C LEU A 98 -6.41 0.00 13.09
N TYR A 99 -6.86 0.44 14.25
CA TYR A 99 -6.24 0.10 15.52
C TYR A 99 -6.26 -1.40 15.80
N ASN A 100 -7.42 -2.06 15.58
CA ASN A 100 -7.54 -3.50 15.75
C ASN A 100 -6.65 -4.26 14.78
N ALA A 101 -6.53 -3.80 13.54
CA ALA A 101 -5.61 -4.37 12.56
C ALA A 101 -4.13 -4.24 13.00
N MET A 102 -3.75 -3.09 13.57
CA MET A 102 -2.40 -2.88 14.09
C MET A 102 -2.06 -3.75 15.32
N LYS A 103 -3.07 -4.23 16.04
CA LYS A 103 -2.90 -5.14 17.20
C LYS A 103 -2.85 -6.60 16.80
N ASP A 104 -3.29 -6.93 15.60
CA ASP A 104 -3.28 -8.30 15.13
C ASP A 104 -1.85 -8.86 15.16
N ARG A 105 -1.71 -10.03 15.77
CA ARG A 105 -0.44 -10.75 15.93
C ARG A 105 -0.32 -11.95 14.99
N SER A 106 -1.32 -12.13 14.12
CA SER A 106 -1.24 -13.20 13.12
C SER A 106 0.01 -13.03 12.28
N LYS A 107 0.73 -14.12 12.08
CA LYS A 107 1.91 -14.17 11.22
C LYS A 107 1.55 -14.62 9.80
N GLU A 108 0.33 -15.11 9.63
CA GLU A 108 -0.14 -15.58 8.33
C GLU A 108 -0.47 -14.36 7.44
N PRO A 109 0.16 -14.27 6.27
CA PRO A 109 -0.15 -13.19 5.35
C PRO A 109 -1.51 -13.42 4.68
N GLU A 110 -2.36 -12.41 4.75
CA GLU A 110 -3.65 -12.38 4.06
C GLU A 110 -3.47 -11.91 2.60
N LYS A 111 -4.37 -12.36 1.72
CA LYS A 111 -4.52 -11.80 0.37
C LYS A 111 -5.79 -10.96 0.33
N HIS A 112 -5.72 -9.83 -0.37
CA HIS A 112 -6.85 -8.94 -0.51
C HIS A 112 -6.84 -8.28 -1.89
N GLU A 113 -8.02 -8.10 -2.49
CA GLU A 113 -8.17 -7.30 -3.70
C GLU A 113 -8.38 -5.84 -3.33
N LEU A 114 -7.46 -5.01 -3.79
CA LEU A 114 -7.48 -3.58 -3.57
C LEU A 114 -8.02 -2.87 -4.80
N GLU A 115 -9.04 -2.05 -4.62
CA GLU A 115 -9.55 -1.18 -5.68
C GLU A 115 -8.52 -0.10 -6.05
N ILE A 116 -8.36 0.11 -7.35
CA ILE A 116 -7.53 1.19 -7.90
C ILE A 116 -8.47 2.28 -8.38
N PHE A 117 -8.35 3.47 -7.81
CA PHE A 117 -9.15 4.63 -8.17
C PHE A 117 -8.42 5.52 -9.18
N ARG A 118 -9.18 6.14 -10.06
CA ARG A 118 -8.71 7.25 -10.89
C ARG A 118 -9.66 8.43 -10.81
N GLU A 119 -9.11 9.60 -10.98
CA GLU A 119 -9.92 10.80 -11.13
C GLU A 119 -10.67 10.79 -12.46
N HIS A 120 -11.92 11.17 -12.40
CA HIS A 120 -12.76 11.44 -13.56
C HIS A 120 -13.32 12.85 -13.43
N LYS A 121 -12.91 13.74 -14.33
CA LYS A 121 -13.42 15.10 -14.40
C LYS A 121 -14.58 15.15 -15.39
N ASP A 122 -15.74 15.56 -14.91
CA ASP A 122 -16.91 15.78 -15.76
C ASP A 122 -16.61 16.93 -16.74
N PRO A 123 -16.66 16.68 -18.07
CA PRO A 123 -16.31 17.69 -19.07
C PRO A 123 -17.27 18.88 -19.11
N LYS A 124 -18.51 18.72 -18.62
CA LYS A 124 -19.54 19.77 -18.64
C LYS A 124 -19.51 20.64 -17.38
N THR A 125 -19.33 20.01 -16.22
CA THR A 125 -19.41 20.70 -14.93
C THR A 125 -18.05 21.01 -14.32
N GLY A 126 -16.98 20.34 -14.80
CA GLY A 126 -15.64 20.42 -14.21
C GLY A 126 -15.51 19.65 -12.89
N ASN A 127 -16.58 19.03 -12.38
CA ASN A 127 -16.56 18.32 -11.12
C ASN A 127 -15.66 17.07 -11.22
N VAL A 128 -14.85 16.87 -10.19
CA VAL A 128 -13.99 15.71 -10.06
C VAL A 128 -14.67 14.67 -9.18
N LYS A 129 -14.74 13.45 -9.68
CA LYS A 129 -15.15 12.26 -8.91
C LYS A 129 -14.13 11.15 -9.10
N TYR A 130 -14.07 10.23 -8.17
CA TYR A 130 -13.22 9.05 -8.27
C TYR A 130 -14.03 7.86 -8.76
N ILE A 131 -13.49 7.13 -9.72
CA ILE A 131 -14.10 5.91 -10.25
C ILE A 131 -13.11 4.76 -10.09
N VAL A 132 -13.62 3.55 -9.84
CA VAL A 132 -12.80 2.34 -9.81
C VAL A 132 -12.30 2.06 -11.23
N ALA A 133 -10.99 2.05 -11.42
CA ALA A 133 -10.33 1.79 -12.70
C ALA A 133 -9.89 0.34 -12.86
N GLY A 134 -9.88 -0.42 -11.76
CA GLY A 134 -9.46 -1.81 -11.72
C GLY A 134 -9.21 -2.27 -10.29
N THR A 135 -8.71 -3.49 -10.15
CA THR A 135 -8.27 -4.06 -8.88
C THR A 135 -6.86 -4.59 -8.99
N ARG A 136 -6.16 -4.69 -7.85
CA ARG A 136 -4.91 -5.42 -7.74
C ARG A 136 -4.93 -6.30 -6.48
N THR A 137 -4.36 -7.48 -6.58
CA THR A 137 -4.17 -8.33 -5.40
C THR A 137 -2.95 -7.85 -4.62
N ILE A 138 -3.13 -7.64 -3.32
CA ILE A 138 -2.05 -7.38 -2.36
C ILE A 138 -1.96 -8.55 -1.40
N LYS A 139 -0.78 -8.76 -0.80
CA LYS A 139 -0.54 -9.80 0.19
C LYS A 139 0.30 -9.23 1.32
N GLY A 140 -0.11 -9.46 2.55
CA GLY A 140 0.64 -8.96 3.70
C GLY A 140 -0.05 -9.27 5.02
N ASN A 141 0.50 -8.75 6.11
CA ASN A 141 -0.15 -8.86 7.40
C ASN A 141 -1.43 -8.00 7.44
N ARG A 142 -2.32 -8.30 8.36
CA ARG A 142 -3.62 -7.61 8.50
C ARG A 142 -3.45 -6.09 8.62
N ALA A 143 -2.44 -5.63 9.35
CA ALA A 143 -2.16 -4.20 9.45
C ALA A 143 -1.87 -3.58 8.08
N TYR A 144 -1.02 -4.21 7.26
CA TYR A 144 -0.74 -3.74 5.91
C TYR A 144 -2.02 -3.73 5.04
N ILE A 145 -2.79 -4.80 5.05
CA ILE A 145 -4.01 -4.93 4.24
C ILE A 145 -5.02 -3.82 4.57
N VAL A 146 -5.32 -3.62 5.87
CA VAL A 146 -6.33 -2.63 6.28
C VAL A 146 -5.83 -1.20 6.02
N TRP A 147 -4.56 -0.91 6.29
CA TRP A 147 -3.99 0.39 5.96
C TRP A 147 -4.00 0.67 4.47
N ALA A 148 -3.58 -0.28 3.64
CA ALA A 148 -3.61 -0.15 2.19
C ALA A 148 -5.02 0.12 1.64
N LYS A 149 -6.04 -0.55 2.18
CA LYS A 149 -7.45 -0.31 1.84
C LYS A 149 -7.85 1.14 2.03
N TYR A 150 -7.48 1.74 3.17
CA TYR A 150 -7.83 3.13 3.45
C TYR A 150 -6.94 4.13 2.72
N GLN A 151 -5.64 3.90 2.68
CA GLN A 151 -4.68 4.80 2.03
C GLN A 151 -4.90 4.92 0.52
N ASN A 152 -5.33 3.84 -0.13
CA ASN A 152 -5.61 3.85 -1.57
C ASN A 152 -7.03 4.35 -1.90
N ASN A 153 -7.86 4.66 -0.92
CA ASN A 153 -9.19 5.19 -1.16
C ASN A 153 -9.20 6.72 -1.04
N PRO A 154 -9.39 7.45 -2.15
CA PRO A 154 -9.30 8.91 -2.20
C PRO A 154 -10.43 9.63 -1.45
N TYR A 155 -11.47 8.92 -1.02
CA TYR A 155 -12.50 9.48 -0.16
C TYR A 155 -12.05 9.60 1.30
N PHE A 156 -11.05 8.81 1.72
CA PHE A 156 -10.47 8.85 3.06
C PHE A 156 -9.09 9.50 3.09
N CYS A 157 -8.26 9.19 2.09
CA CYS A 157 -6.88 9.64 2.00
C CYS A 157 -6.60 10.31 0.67
N LYS A 158 -6.11 11.54 0.70
CA LYS A 158 -5.78 12.31 -0.50
C LYS A 158 -4.28 12.40 -0.69
N PRO A 159 -3.74 11.85 -1.79
CA PRO A 159 -2.34 12.03 -2.12
C PRO A 159 -2.05 13.46 -2.58
N GLN A 160 -0.90 13.97 -2.19
CA GLN A 160 -0.36 15.25 -2.64
C GLN A 160 1.09 15.03 -3.06
N LYS A 161 1.42 15.38 -4.29
CA LYS A 161 2.81 15.43 -4.76
C LYS A 161 3.42 16.78 -4.38
N PHE A 162 4.73 16.76 -4.10
CA PHE A 162 5.54 17.96 -3.90
C PHE A 162 6.26 18.35 -5.18
#